data_7724b128fa5bbd2ab6fdb9047a124e91
#
_entry.id   7724b128fa5bbd2ab6fdb9047a124e91
#
_cell.length_a   1.000
_cell.length_b   1.000
_cell.length_c   1.000
_cell.angle_alpha   90.00
_cell.angle_beta   90.00
_cell.angle_gamma   90.00
#
_symmetry.space_group_name_H-M   'P 1'
#
loop_
_entity.id
_entity.type
_entity.pdbx_description
1 polymer ?
#
loop_
_entity_poly.entity_id
_entity_poly.type
_entity_poly.pdbx_seq_one_letter_code
_entity_poly.pdbx_strand_id
1 'polypeptide(L)'
;ERSLLAQRFENKEWPICVQVRAPIGPEIGPTVKRFRELREAGVELVSVTTGRGGARMAPFAVAQILQREAEVEVVVELTCRHRTLLDLQSEVLGADALGLHNLVLVTGPPVILGEVPDATADLEVDSIGLTNMVRRLNEGRDVAGQATGQATGILIGVHLDPYAVDLDHELRRFEWKVEAGANYAITTPVLSAQSLIDFLPQVAESKIPIMATVPLITSYRGAERLRKYGAARPAQGLLDRLQRAEREGNERQEGIAIAVETIRALRAHVQGVQLITPWNRLGEVPTILAAIK
;
A
#
# COMPACT_ATOMS: atom_id res chain seq x y z
N GLU A 1 5.67 20.88 6.95
CA GLU A 1 6.83 19.99 7.14
C GLU A 1 6.66 18.77 6.23
N ARG A 2 7.73 18.35 5.50
CA ARG A 2 7.62 17.24 4.56
C ARG A 2 7.66 15.91 5.32
N SER A 3 6.85 14.94 4.89
CA SER A 3 6.84 13.60 5.45
C SER A 3 8.19 12.87 5.30
N LEU A 4 8.48 11.92 6.18
CA LEU A 4 9.69 11.07 6.09
C LEU A 4 9.75 10.33 4.75
N LEU A 5 8.61 9.81 4.26
CA LEU A 5 8.56 9.14 2.97
C LEU A 5 8.96 10.08 1.81
N ALA A 6 8.46 11.32 1.82
CA ALA A 6 8.84 12.33 0.82
C ALA A 6 10.35 12.63 0.89
N GLN A 7 10.90 12.81 2.10
CA GLN A 7 12.33 13.05 2.31
C GLN A 7 13.18 11.87 1.80
N ARG A 8 12.75 10.63 2.05
CA ARG A 8 13.43 9.41 1.56
C ARG A 8 13.51 9.39 0.02
N PHE A 9 12.42 9.72 -0.66
CA PHE A 9 12.42 9.79 -2.14
C PHE A 9 13.34 10.90 -2.66
N GLU A 10 13.30 12.10 -2.06
CA GLU A 10 14.17 13.23 -2.45
C GLU A 10 15.65 12.92 -2.27
N ASN A 11 16.00 12.28 -1.16
CA ASN A 11 17.37 11.87 -0.85
C ASN A 11 17.81 10.63 -1.63
N LYS A 12 16.95 10.05 -2.47
CA LYS A 12 17.20 8.77 -3.17
C LYS A 12 17.51 7.62 -2.20
N GLU A 13 16.97 7.70 -1.00
CA GLU A 13 17.00 6.62 -0.04
C GLU A 13 15.94 5.58 -0.43
N TRP A 14 16.12 4.35 0.04
CA TRP A 14 15.22 3.25 -0.32
C TRP A 14 14.29 2.89 0.84
N PRO A 15 13.07 3.51 0.93
CA PRO A 15 12.15 3.28 2.02
C PRO A 15 11.59 1.86 2.04
N ILE A 16 11.42 1.35 3.26
CA ILE A 16 10.75 0.09 3.53
C ILE A 16 9.50 0.39 4.36
N CYS A 17 8.34 0.07 3.81
CA CYS A 17 7.05 0.25 4.45
C CYS A 17 6.46 -1.11 4.82
N VAL A 18 5.94 -1.27 6.03
CA VAL A 18 5.28 -2.51 6.47
C VAL A 18 3.77 -2.31 6.48
N GLN A 19 3.04 -3.10 5.69
CA GLN A 19 1.58 -2.99 5.63
C GLN A 19 0.90 -3.68 6.80
N VAL A 20 -0.10 -3.00 7.38
CA VAL A 20 -1.03 -3.56 8.36
C VAL A 20 -2.47 -3.31 7.93
N ARG A 21 -3.34 -4.27 8.22
CA ARG A 21 -4.78 -4.07 8.09
C ARG A 21 -5.33 -3.47 9.37
N ALA A 22 -6.26 -2.53 9.24
CA ALA A 22 -6.98 -2.03 10.41
C ALA A 22 -7.59 -3.20 11.21
N PRO A 23 -7.49 -3.20 12.55
CA PRO A 23 -8.01 -4.28 13.38
C PRO A 23 -9.55 -4.40 13.28
N ILE A 24 -10.05 -5.60 13.55
CA ILE A 24 -11.48 -5.85 13.70
C ILE A 24 -11.89 -5.39 15.11
N GLY A 25 -12.98 -4.63 15.19
CA GLY A 25 -13.48 -4.09 16.46
C GLY A 25 -12.61 -2.94 17.01
N PRO A 26 -12.82 -2.52 18.26
CA PRO A 26 -12.19 -1.33 18.85
C PRO A 26 -10.85 -1.60 19.54
N GLU A 27 -10.40 -2.86 19.63
CA GLU A 27 -9.18 -3.23 20.35
C GLU A 27 -7.93 -2.97 19.48
N ILE A 28 -7.16 -1.93 19.80
CA ILE A 28 -5.94 -1.56 19.08
C ILE A 28 -4.64 -1.84 19.86
N GLY A 29 -4.73 -2.07 21.15
CA GLY A 29 -3.56 -2.27 22.01
C GLY A 29 -2.54 -3.30 21.49
N PRO A 30 -2.95 -4.49 21.05
CA PRO A 30 -2.04 -5.48 20.46
C PRO A 30 -1.33 -4.97 19.20
N THR A 31 -2.00 -4.13 18.39
CA THR A 31 -1.41 -3.52 17.20
C THR A 31 -0.33 -2.51 17.56
N VAL A 32 -0.62 -1.61 18.49
CA VAL A 32 0.35 -0.62 18.98
C VAL A 32 1.58 -1.31 19.57
N LYS A 33 1.38 -2.29 20.46
CA LYS A 33 2.47 -3.07 21.04
C LYS A 33 3.37 -3.69 19.96
N ARG A 34 2.77 -4.34 18.96
CA ARG A 34 3.51 -4.97 17.88
C ARG A 34 4.31 -3.96 17.06
N PHE A 35 3.77 -2.78 16.76
CA PHE A 35 4.48 -1.77 15.98
C PHE A 35 5.53 -1.03 16.78
N ARG A 36 5.43 -0.91 18.10
CA ARG A 36 6.55 -0.47 18.96
C ARG A 36 7.74 -1.45 18.85
N GLU A 37 7.49 -2.75 18.98
CA GLU A 37 8.53 -3.78 18.81
C GLU A 37 9.18 -3.71 17.42
N LEU A 38 8.39 -3.49 16.36
CA LEU A 38 8.90 -3.33 15.00
C LEU A 38 9.67 -2.03 14.81
N ARG A 39 9.27 -0.93 15.47
CA ARG A 39 9.99 0.35 15.47
C ARG A 39 11.39 0.18 16.07
N GLU A 40 11.50 -0.52 17.19
CA GLU A 40 12.80 -0.86 17.79
C GLU A 40 13.67 -1.72 16.85
N ALA A 41 13.06 -2.55 16.01
CA ALA A 41 13.75 -3.34 14.98
C ALA A 41 14.07 -2.55 13.70
N GLY A 42 13.72 -1.25 13.63
CA GLY A 42 14.05 -0.35 12.53
C GLY A 42 12.95 -0.13 11.49
N VAL A 43 11.69 -0.50 11.79
CA VAL A 43 10.54 -0.14 10.95
C VAL A 43 10.14 1.31 11.25
N GLU A 44 10.25 2.19 10.27
CA GLU A 44 9.91 3.62 10.40
C GLU A 44 8.60 3.98 9.69
N LEU A 45 8.26 3.23 8.62
CA LEU A 45 7.10 3.47 7.77
C LEU A 45 6.10 2.32 7.85
N VAL A 46 4.83 2.65 8.04
CA VAL A 46 3.74 1.68 8.16
C VAL A 46 2.60 2.08 7.24
N SER A 47 2.14 1.17 6.39
CA SER A 47 0.95 1.40 5.57
C SER A 47 -0.28 0.80 6.24
N VAL A 48 -1.33 1.60 6.42
CA VAL A 48 -2.61 1.17 6.99
C VAL A 48 -3.67 1.08 5.90
N THR A 49 -4.23 -0.12 5.73
CA THR A 49 -5.33 -0.37 4.79
C THR A 49 -6.56 -0.86 5.52
N THR A 50 -7.74 -0.55 5.00
CA THR A 50 -9.01 -1.05 5.54
C THR A 50 -9.02 -2.58 5.56
N GLY A 51 -8.52 -3.23 4.52
CA GLY A 51 -8.61 -4.68 4.37
C GLY A 51 -10.04 -5.14 4.09
N ARG A 52 -10.21 -6.47 4.01
CA ARG A 52 -11.52 -7.13 3.85
C ARG A 52 -11.87 -7.83 5.15
N GLY A 53 -13.16 -7.99 5.40
CA GLY A 53 -13.67 -8.83 6.48
C GLY A 53 -14.00 -8.11 7.78
N GLY A 54 -15.25 -8.24 8.22
CA GLY A 54 -15.74 -7.77 9.51
C GLY A 54 -15.78 -6.25 9.68
N ALA A 55 -16.35 -5.80 10.79
CA ALA A 55 -16.33 -4.39 11.17
C ALA A 55 -14.91 -3.99 11.62
N ARG A 56 -14.27 -3.12 10.86
CA ARG A 56 -12.89 -2.66 11.11
C ARG A 56 -12.85 -1.23 11.59
N MET A 57 -11.84 -0.95 12.38
CA MET A 57 -11.52 0.42 12.79
C MET A 57 -11.22 1.28 11.55
N ALA A 58 -11.58 2.55 11.59
CA ALA A 58 -11.27 3.49 10.50
C ALA A 58 -9.75 3.62 10.32
N PRO A 59 -9.20 3.52 9.09
CA PRO A 59 -7.76 3.59 8.84
C PRO A 59 -7.09 4.85 9.40
N PHE A 60 -7.75 6.00 9.29
CA PHE A 60 -7.22 7.26 9.85
C PHE A 60 -7.10 7.23 11.38
N ALA A 61 -8.04 6.59 12.08
CA ALA A 61 -7.95 6.42 13.53
C ALA A 61 -6.76 5.50 13.90
N VAL A 62 -6.60 4.38 13.19
CA VAL A 62 -5.45 3.47 13.37
C VAL A 62 -4.13 4.21 13.09
N ALA A 63 -4.06 4.95 12.00
CA ALA A 63 -2.89 5.72 11.60
C ALA A 63 -2.48 6.73 12.67
N GLN A 64 -3.43 7.53 13.15
CA GLN A 64 -3.17 8.53 14.19
C GLN A 64 -2.67 7.90 15.49
N ILE A 65 -3.26 6.78 15.90
CA ILE A 65 -2.83 6.07 17.10
C ILE A 65 -1.42 5.49 16.92
N LEU A 66 -1.13 4.85 15.79
CA LEU A 66 0.20 4.29 15.51
C LEU A 66 1.28 5.37 15.40
N GLN A 67 0.99 6.49 14.75
CA GLN A 67 1.94 7.60 14.63
C GLN A 67 2.28 8.18 16.01
N ARG A 68 1.27 8.38 16.87
CA ARG A 68 1.45 8.93 18.21
C ARG A 68 2.07 7.94 19.20
N GLU A 69 1.64 6.67 19.17
CA GLU A 69 1.96 5.73 20.24
C GLU A 69 3.06 4.73 19.86
N ALA A 70 3.27 4.45 18.59
CA ALA A 70 4.35 3.59 18.12
C ALA A 70 5.50 4.36 17.44
N GLU A 71 5.36 5.70 17.32
CA GLU A 71 6.36 6.61 16.75
C GLU A 71 6.83 6.19 15.34
N VAL A 72 5.89 5.70 14.53
CA VAL A 72 6.10 5.34 13.13
C VAL A 72 5.38 6.32 12.22
N GLU A 73 5.95 6.65 11.07
CA GLU A 73 5.21 7.44 10.08
C GLU A 73 4.24 6.54 9.32
N VAL A 74 3.03 7.03 9.08
CA VAL A 74 1.97 6.21 8.50
C VAL A 74 1.61 6.68 7.09
N VAL A 75 1.43 5.71 6.21
CA VAL A 75 0.82 5.83 4.88
C VAL A 75 -0.60 5.29 4.97
N VAL A 76 -1.62 6.09 4.67
CA VAL A 76 -3.02 5.67 4.78
C VAL A 76 -3.62 5.40 3.41
N GLU A 77 -4.22 4.23 3.23
CA GLU A 77 -5.00 3.93 2.04
C GLU A 77 -6.39 4.57 2.15
N LEU A 78 -6.71 5.49 1.23
CA LEU A 78 -7.99 6.16 1.13
C LEU A 78 -8.76 5.64 -0.10
N THR A 79 -9.93 5.05 0.12
CA THR A 79 -10.78 4.50 -0.94
C THR A 79 -11.94 5.44 -1.28
N CYS A 80 -12.29 5.54 -2.57
CA CYS A 80 -13.45 6.34 -3.02
C CYS A 80 -14.79 5.64 -2.75
N ARG A 81 -14.80 4.32 -2.74
CA ARG A 81 -16.04 3.54 -2.72
C ARG A 81 -16.82 3.73 -1.42
N HIS A 82 -18.14 3.89 -1.54
CA HIS A 82 -19.07 4.15 -0.44
C HIS A 82 -18.84 5.47 0.30
N ARG A 83 -18.31 6.47 -0.41
CA ARG A 83 -18.03 7.81 0.14
C ARG A 83 -18.44 8.89 -0.84
N THR A 84 -19.01 9.96 -0.31
CA THR A 84 -19.28 11.14 -1.11
C THR A 84 -18.01 11.96 -1.33
N LEU A 85 -18.00 12.80 -2.35
CA LEU A 85 -16.89 13.72 -2.63
C LEU A 85 -16.64 14.68 -1.46
N LEU A 86 -17.71 15.10 -0.77
CA LEU A 86 -17.61 15.96 0.42
C LEU A 86 -16.97 15.23 1.61
N ASP A 87 -17.34 13.96 1.84
CA ASP A 87 -16.71 13.14 2.89
C ASP A 87 -15.21 12.97 2.62
N LEU A 88 -14.84 12.67 1.36
CA LEU A 88 -13.45 12.51 0.94
C LEU A 88 -12.63 13.79 1.16
N GLN A 89 -13.17 14.98 0.83
CA GLN A 89 -12.51 16.25 1.11
C GLN A 89 -12.32 16.47 2.62
N SER A 90 -13.37 16.24 3.41
CA SER A 90 -13.33 16.40 4.86
C SER A 90 -12.29 15.48 5.50
N GLU A 91 -12.18 14.24 5.03
CA GLU A 91 -11.19 13.28 5.52
C GLU A 91 -9.75 13.70 5.17
N VAL A 92 -9.51 14.23 3.97
CA VAL A 92 -8.18 14.70 3.55
C VAL A 92 -7.76 15.93 4.36
N LEU A 93 -8.66 16.89 4.58
CA LEU A 93 -8.40 18.04 5.44
C LEU A 93 -8.12 17.61 6.89
N GLY A 94 -8.90 16.64 7.41
CA GLY A 94 -8.68 16.07 8.72
C GLY A 94 -7.36 15.32 8.84
N ALA A 95 -6.97 14.57 7.81
CA ALA A 95 -5.68 13.87 7.75
C ALA A 95 -4.50 14.85 7.83
N ASP A 96 -4.53 15.92 7.04
CA ASP A 96 -3.50 16.97 7.08
C ASP A 96 -3.40 17.62 8.45
N ALA A 97 -4.54 17.99 9.04
CA ALA A 97 -4.60 18.58 10.38
C ALA A 97 -4.06 17.64 11.49
N LEU A 98 -4.13 16.34 11.29
CA LEU A 98 -3.58 15.31 12.19
C LEU A 98 -2.11 14.97 11.89
N GLY A 99 -1.49 15.58 10.88
CA GLY A 99 -0.12 15.27 10.45
C GLY A 99 0.00 13.95 9.69
N LEU A 100 -1.08 13.43 9.12
CA LEU A 100 -1.10 12.22 8.29
C LEU A 100 -0.92 12.62 6.82
N HIS A 101 0.31 12.89 6.43
CA HIS A 101 0.60 13.49 5.13
C HIS A 101 0.82 12.50 3.98
N ASN A 102 0.84 11.18 4.23
CA ASN A 102 1.03 10.19 3.16
C ASN A 102 -0.27 9.44 2.90
N LEU A 103 -0.88 9.66 1.75
CA LEU A 103 -2.09 8.96 1.33
C LEU A 103 -1.83 8.13 0.07
N VAL A 104 -2.40 6.92 0.03
CA VAL A 104 -2.51 6.11 -1.19
C VAL A 104 -3.96 6.10 -1.63
N LEU A 105 -4.22 6.68 -2.79
CA LEU A 105 -5.56 6.93 -3.30
C LEU A 105 -6.01 5.79 -4.21
N VAL A 106 -7.08 5.10 -3.84
CA VAL A 106 -7.57 3.93 -4.56
C VAL A 106 -9.08 4.00 -4.82
N THR A 107 -9.55 3.43 -5.92
CA THR A 107 -10.99 3.32 -6.19
C THR A 107 -11.68 2.42 -5.17
N GLY A 108 -10.97 1.39 -4.69
CA GLY A 108 -11.51 0.34 -3.84
C GLY A 108 -12.01 -0.87 -4.64
N PRO A 109 -12.09 -2.06 -4.01
CA PRO A 109 -12.51 -3.30 -4.69
C PRO A 109 -13.99 -3.22 -5.11
N PRO A 110 -14.40 -3.90 -6.20
CA PRO A 110 -15.81 -4.03 -6.56
C PRO A 110 -16.64 -4.63 -5.42
N VAL A 111 -17.87 -4.16 -5.24
CA VAL A 111 -18.78 -4.59 -4.15
C VAL A 111 -19.02 -6.09 -4.15
N ILE A 112 -19.17 -6.69 -5.34
CA ILE A 112 -19.39 -8.13 -5.51
C ILE A 112 -18.27 -9.01 -4.90
N LEU A 113 -17.09 -8.43 -4.68
CA LEU A 113 -15.96 -9.10 -4.01
C LEU A 113 -15.91 -8.80 -2.50
N GLY A 114 -16.84 -7.97 -2.00
CA GLY A 114 -16.97 -7.63 -0.59
C GLY A 114 -17.78 -8.67 0.20
N GLU A 115 -17.83 -8.50 1.53
CA GLU A 115 -18.62 -9.35 2.42
C GLU A 115 -20.10 -8.98 2.48
N VAL A 116 -20.46 -7.82 1.93
CA VAL A 116 -21.84 -7.35 1.78
C VAL A 116 -22.10 -7.11 0.30
N PRO A 117 -22.38 -8.18 -0.48
CA PRO A 117 -22.55 -8.07 -1.94
C PRO A 117 -23.72 -7.18 -2.38
N ASP A 118 -24.70 -7.00 -1.49
CA ASP A 118 -25.90 -6.20 -1.72
C ASP A 118 -25.70 -4.71 -1.35
N ALA A 119 -24.53 -4.31 -0.88
CA ALA A 119 -24.24 -2.90 -0.64
C ALA A 119 -24.26 -2.13 -1.96
N THR A 120 -24.88 -0.96 -1.99
CA THR A 120 -24.91 -0.10 -3.16
C THR A 120 -23.49 0.30 -3.57
N ALA A 121 -23.19 0.19 -4.86
CA ALA A 121 -21.87 0.48 -5.41
C ALA A 121 -21.72 1.97 -5.76
N ASP A 122 -22.06 2.87 -4.82
CA ASP A 122 -21.97 4.30 -5.05
C ASP A 122 -20.51 4.72 -5.21
N LEU A 123 -20.21 5.30 -6.36
CA LEU A 123 -18.90 5.81 -6.73
C LEU A 123 -19.10 7.17 -7.40
N GLU A 124 -18.93 8.25 -6.64
CA GLU A 124 -18.98 9.61 -7.20
C GLU A 124 -17.70 9.98 -7.96
N VAL A 125 -16.59 9.38 -7.55
CA VAL A 125 -15.26 9.65 -8.11
C VAL A 125 -14.40 8.39 -8.05
N ASP A 126 -13.58 8.17 -9.07
CA ASP A 126 -12.57 7.10 -9.06
C ASP A 126 -11.23 7.62 -8.51
N SER A 127 -10.20 6.76 -8.50
CA SER A 127 -8.87 7.15 -8.00
C SER A 127 -8.23 8.30 -8.78
N ILE A 128 -8.55 8.50 -10.05
CA ILE A 128 -8.02 9.62 -10.85
C ILE A 128 -8.65 10.93 -10.39
N GLY A 129 -9.98 10.95 -10.28
CA GLY A 129 -10.70 12.10 -9.75
C GLY A 129 -10.34 12.44 -8.31
N LEU A 130 -10.15 11.41 -7.47
CA LEU A 130 -9.67 11.57 -6.09
C LEU A 130 -8.26 12.18 -6.06
N THR A 131 -7.35 11.74 -6.94
CA THR A 131 -6.00 12.30 -7.06
C THR A 131 -6.06 13.79 -7.42
N ASN A 132 -6.89 14.15 -8.39
CA ASN A 132 -7.10 15.56 -8.78
C ASN A 132 -7.66 16.40 -7.62
N MET A 133 -8.64 15.85 -6.87
CA MET A 133 -9.21 16.54 -5.71
C MET A 133 -8.14 16.82 -4.65
N VAL A 134 -7.32 15.82 -4.28
CA VAL A 134 -6.26 16.00 -3.28
C VAL A 134 -5.20 16.99 -3.76
N ARG A 135 -4.83 16.96 -5.06
CA ARG A 135 -3.94 17.96 -5.65
C ARG A 135 -4.49 19.37 -5.49
N ARG A 136 -5.80 19.57 -5.74
CA ARG A 136 -6.44 20.90 -5.56
C ARG A 136 -6.40 21.37 -4.10
N LEU A 137 -6.61 20.46 -3.14
CA LEU A 137 -6.46 20.78 -1.71
C LEU A 137 -5.01 21.16 -1.37
N ASN A 138 -4.02 20.49 -1.97
CA ASN A 138 -2.60 20.89 -1.88
C ASN A 138 -2.30 22.25 -2.53
N GLU A 139 -3.16 22.72 -3.42
CA GLU A 139 -3.13 24.09 -4.00
C GLU A 139 -3.97 25.08 -3.20
N GLY A 140 -4.58 24.67 -2.09
CA GLY A 140 -5.44 25.50 -1.23
C GLY A 140 -6.84 25.76 -1.82
N ARG A 141 -7.36 24.86 -2.65
CA ARG A 141 -8.66 24.96 -3.30
C ARG A 141 -9.48 23.68 -3.12
N ASP A 142 -10.76 23.83 -2.87
CA ASP A 142 -11.71 22.72 -2.86
C ASP A 142 -12.13 22.29 -4.29
N VAL A 143 -13.01 21.29 -4.39
CA VAL A 143 -13.53 20.80 -5.70
C VAL A 143 -14.36 21.85 -6.45
N ALA A 144 -14.98 22.80 -5.75
CA ALA A 144 -15.71 23.93 -6.36
C ALA A 144 -14.76 25.07 -6.78
N GLY A 145 -13.46 24.97 -6.48
CA GLY A 145 -12.46 25.99 -6.76
C GLY A 145 -12.39 27.12 -5.72
N GLN A 146 -13.11 26.99 -4.61
CA GLN A 146 -13.06 27.96 -3.51
C GLN A 146 -11.80 27.78 -2.69
N ALA A 147 -11.27 28.89 -2.14
CA ALA A 147 -10.10 28.84 -1.27
C ALA A 147 -10.41 28.14 0.06
N THR A 148 -9.55 27.21 0.48
CA THR A 148 -9.66 26.49 1.76
C THR A 148 -8.99 27.22 2.92
N GLY A 149 -8.41 28.40 2.67
CA GLY A 149 -7.67 29.19 3.64
C GLY A 149 -6.21 28.78 3.73
N GLN A 150 -5.89 27.49 3.76
CA GLN A 150 -4.53 26.96 3.76
C GLN A 150 -4.42 25.76 2.82
N ALA A 151 -3.29 25.62 2.14
CA ALA A 151 -2.96 24.47 1.34
C ALA A 151 -2.63 23.25 2.23
N THR A 152 -3.05 22.06 1.82
CA THR A 152 -2.61 20.82 2.49
C THR A 152 -1.23 20.38 2.00
N GLY A 153 -0.57 19.50 2.77
CA GLY A 153 0.77 18.97 2.45
C GLY A 153 0.78 17.47 2.14
N ILE A 154 -0.23 16.96 1.45
CA ILE A 154 -0.40 15.51 1.22
C ILE A 154 0.54 15.02 0.12
N LEU A 155 1.35 14.00 0.43
CA LEU A 155 2.09 13.20 -0.53
C LEU A 155 1.15 12.15 -1.13
N ILE A 156 0.90 12.27 -2.42
CA ILE A 156 -0.12 11.50 -3.13
C ILE A 156 0.48 10.24 -3.74
N GLY A 157 0.13 9.09 -3.18
CA GLY A 157 0.42 7.77 -3.74
C GLY A 157 -0.76 7.21 -4.53
N VAL A 158 -0.48 6.39 -5.53
CA VAL A 158 -1.50 5.68 -6.32
C VAL A 158 -1.12 4.22 -6.51
N HIS A 159 -2.10 3.36 -6.80
CA HIS A 159 -1.81 1.98 -7.17
C HIS A 159 -1.44 1.86 -8.65
N LEU A 160 -0.53 0.93 -8.93
CA LEU A 160 -0.13 0.46 -10.25
C LEU A 160 -0.22 -1.07 -10.28
N ASP A 161 -0.94 -1.63 -11.25
CA ASP A 161 -1.10 -3.08 -11.39
C ASP A 161 -0.32 -3.63 -12.60
N PRO A 162 0.92 -4.14 -12.39
CA PRO A 162 1.71 -4.74 -13.48
C PRO A 162 1.11 -6.02 -14.06
N TYR A 163 0.06 -6.56 -13.44
CA TYR A 163 -0.57 -7.83 -13.79
C TYR A 163 -2.01 -7.66 -14.24
N ALA A 164 -2.42 -6.43 -14.54
CA ALA A 164 -3.77 -6.13 -15.02
C ALA A 164 -4.11 -6.99 -16.26
N VAL A 165 -5.36 -7.47 -16.32
CA VAL A 165 -5.84 -8.27 -17.46
C VAL A 165 -5.83 -7.45 -18.74
N ASP A 166 -6.21 -6.18 -18.65
CA ASP A 166 -6.09 -5.18 -19.72
C ASP A 166 -4.96 -4.21 -19.33
N LEU A 167 -3.75 -4.56 -19.78
CA LEU A 167 -2.55 -3.79 -19.45
C LEU A 167 -2.55 -2.42 -20.12
N ASP A 168 -3.01 -2.31 -21.35
CA ASP A 168 -3.09 -1.02 -22.07
C ASP A 168 -4.05 -0.06 -21.37
N HIS A 169 -5.14 -0.58 -20.82
CA HIS A 169 -6.08 0.22 -20.02
C HIS A 169 -5.42 0.68 -18.71
N GLU A 170 -4.71 -0.19 -18.01
CA GLU A 170 -4.02 0.16 -16.75
C GLU A 170 -2.91 1.20 -16.99
N LEU A 171 -2.12 1.06 -18.06
CA LEU A 171 -1.08 2.04 -18.43
C LEU A 171 -1.69 3.41 -18.67
N ARG A 172 -2.76 3.52 -19.47
CA ARG A 172 -3.47 4.79 -19.68
C ARG A 172 -4.01 5.36 -18.37
N ARG A 173 -4.61 4.54 -17.51
CA ARG A 173 -5.09 4.97 -16.20
C ARG A 173 -3.96 5.46 -15.30
N PHE A 174 -2.81 4.81 -15.36
CA PHE A 174 -1.63 5.23 -14.61
C PHE A 174 -1.13 6.61 -15.08
N GLU A 175 -1.03 6.84 -16.38
CA GLU A 175 -0.70 8.16 -16.95
C GLU A 175 -1.66 9.23 -16.44
N TRP A 176 -2.97 8.99 -16.49
CA TRP A 176 -3.97 9.93 -15.96
C TRP A 176 -3.84 10.17 -14.45
N LYS A 177 -3.46 9.18 -13.65
CA LYS A 177 -3.18 9.37 -12.22
C LYS A 177 -1.96 10.28 -12.03
N VAL A 178 -0.92 10.13 -12.84
CA VAL A 178 0.28 10.98 -12.81
C VAL A 178 -0.05 12.41 -13.20
N GLU A 179 -0.78 12.61 -14.30
CA GLU A 179 -1.26 13.92 -14.75
C GLU A 179 -2.17 14.59 -13.72
N ALA A 180 -3.00 13.81 -13.02
CA ALA A 180 -3.85 14.29 -11.93
C ALA A 180 -3.07 14.73 -10.69
N GLY A 181 -1.77 14.40 -10.57
CA GLY A 181 -0.89 14.88 -9.52
C GLY A 181 -0.33 13.82 -8.58
N ALA A 182 -0.30 12.54 -8.98
CA ALA A 182 0.36 11.51 -8.19
C ALA A 182 1.86 11.80 -8.02
N ASN A 183 2.37 11.63 -6.80
CA ASN A 183 3.78 11.85 -6.46
C ASN A 183 4.58 10.54 -6.45
N TYR A 184 3.96 9.40 -6.21
CA TYR A 184 4.58 8.07 -6.24
C TYR A 184 3.54 7.00 -6.52
N ALA A 185 4.00 5.78 -6.84
CA ALA A 185 3.13 4.64 -7.03
C ALA A 185 3.53 3.46 -6.14
N ILE A 186 2.54 2.65 -5.76
CA ILE A 186 2.74 1.36 -5.10
C ILE A 186 2.15 0.27 -5.99
N THR A 187 2.92 -0.79 -6.27
CA THR A 187 2.41 -1.89 -7.10
C THR A 187 1.41 -2.77 -6.36
N THR A 188 0.56 -3.49 -7.09
CA THR A 188 -0.08 -4.69 -6.56
C THR A 188 0.97 -5.74 -6.15
N PRO A 189 0.62 -6.77 -5.34
CA PRO A 189 1.61 -7.73 -4.84
C PRO A 189 2.42 -8.41 -5.92
N VAL A 190 3.75 -8.32 -5.85
CA VAL A 190 4.73 -8.86 -6.77
C VAL A 190 5.19 -10.24 -6.30
N LEU A 191 4.93 -11.28 -7.10
CA LEU A 191 5.37 -12.66 -6.85
C LEU A 191 6.54 -13.09 -7.73
N SER A 192 6.94 -12.25 -8.68
CA SER A 192 8.09 -12.45 -9.57
C SER A 192 8.78 -11.12 -9.77
N ALA A 193 9.99 -10.99 -9.24
CA ALA A 193 10.81 -9.79 -9.46
C ALA A 193 11.03 -9.54 -10.96
N GLN A 194 11.32 -10.59 -11.73
CA GLN A 194 11.58 -10.47 -13.17
C GLN A 194 10.37 -9.90 -13.91
N SER A 195 9.15 -10.36 -13.59
CA SER A 195 7.93 -9.84 -14.25
C SER A 195 7.72 -8.35 -14.00
N LEU A 196 8.06 -7.85 -12.80
CA LEU A 196 8.00 -6.42 -12.53
C LEU A 196 9.12 -5.68 -13.27
N ILE A 197 10.35 -6.21 -13.27
CA ILE A 197 11.49 -5.59 -13.98
C ILE A 197 11.18 -5.44 -15.47
N ASP A 198 10.58 -6.46 -16.10
CA ASP A 198 10.18 -6.43 -17.51
C ASP A 198 9.05 -5.42 -17.78
N PHE A 199 8.22 -5.14 -16.78
CA PHE A 199 7.12 -4.18 -16.89
C PHE A 199 7.58 -2.71 -16.73
N LEU A 200 8.53 -2.42 -15.83
CA LEU A 200 8.94 -1.05 -15.46
C LEU A 200 9.29 -0.13 -16.63
N PRO A 201 9.90 -0.57 -17.74
CA PRO A 201 10.15 0.28 -18.90
C PRO A 201 8.89 0.93 -19.48
N GLN A 202 7.73 0.29 -19.36
CA GLN A 202 6.45 0.80 -19.90
C GLN A 202 5.92 2.04 -19.14
N VAL A 203 6.39 2.26 -17.92
CA VAL A 203 5.98 3.38 -17.05
C VAL A 203 7.12 4.37 -16.75
N ALA A 204 8.29 4.19 -17.36
CA ALA A 204 9.49 4.99 -17.09
C ALA A 204 9.30 6.49 -17.37
N GLU A 205 8.45 6.85 -18.33
CA GLU A 205 8.15 8.26 -18.69
C GLU A 205 7.43 9.02 -17.56
N SER A 206 6.77 8.31 -16.62
CA SER A 206 6.08 8.93 -15.50
C SER A 206 7.02 9.68 -14.56
N LYS A 207 8.28 9.24 -14.45
CA LYS A 207 9.35 9.81 -13.60
C LYS A 207 9.03 9.89 -12.10
N ILE A 208 7.91 9.31 -11.65
CA ILE A 208 7.58 9.24 -10.23
C ILE A 208 8.19 7.98 -9.58
N PRO A 209 8.55 8.02 -8.29
CA PRO A 209 9.02 6.85 -7.57
C PRO A 209 8.01 5.70 -7.59
N ILE A 210 8.50 4.46 -7.76
CA ILE A 210 7.68 3.26 -7.70
C ILE A 210 8.16 2.39 -6.53
N MET A 211 7.24 2.04 -5.63
CA MET A 211 7.45 1.08 -4.55
C MET A 211 6.86 -0.28 -4.95
N ALA A 212 7.66 -1.33 -4.86
CA ALA A 212 7.16 -2.68 -5.11
C ALA A 212 6.50 -3.26 -3.86
N THR A 213 5.32 -3.84 -4.00
CA THR A 213 4.66 -4.55 -2.91
C THR A 213 5.09 -6.02 -2.90
N VAL A 214 5.84 -6.43 -1.88
CA VAL A 214 6.35 -7.79 -1.72
C VAL A 214 5.59 -8.51 -0.60
N PRO A 215 4.84 -9.58 -0.89
CA PRO A 215 4.13 -10.34 0.12
C PRO A 215 5.04 -11.39 0.76
N LEU A 216 4.98 -11.54 2.10
CA LEU A 216 5.53 -12.70 2.79
C LEU A 216 4.56 -13.88 2.66
N ILE A 217 4.92 -14.86 1.86
CA ILE A 217 4.10 -16.04 1.58
C ILE A 217 4.74 -17.25 2.25
N THR A 218 4.08 -17.78 3.29
CA THR A 218 4.56 -18.92 4.09
C THR A 218 3.70 -20.16 3.89
N SER A 219 3.00 -20.28 2.75
CA SER A 219 2.23 -21.48 2.43
C SER A 219 1.77 -21.48 0.97
N TYR A 220 1.62 -22.67 0.40
CA TYR A 220 1.00 -22.86 -0.92
C TYR A 220 -0.41 -22.22 -0.99
N ARG A 221 -1.24 -22.45 0.05
CA ARG A 221 -2.57 -21.84 0.15
C ARG A 221 -2.53 -20.30 0.16
N GLY A 222 -1.48 -19.72 0.76
CA GLY A 222 -1.27 -18.27 0.75
C GLY A 222 -1.05 -17.73 -0.66
N ALA A 223 -0.20 -18.36 -1.45
CA ALA A 223 0.05 -18.03 -2.84
C ALA A 223 -1.21 -18.18 -3.72
N GLU A 224 -1.92 -19.30 -3.60
CA GLU A 224 -3.17 -19.55 -4.32
C GLU A 224 -4.28 -18.54 -3.96
N ARG A 225 -4.32 -18.08 -2.71
CA ARG A 225 -5.27 -17.05 -2.28
C ARG A 225 -4.98 -15.70 -2.96
N LEU A 226 -3.71 -15.32 -3.10
CA LEU A 226 -3.33 -14.10 -3.83
C LEU A 226 -3.75 -14.19 -5.30
N ARG A 227 -3.57 -15.36 -5.94
CA ARG A 227 -4.01 -15.62 -7.31
C ARG A 227 -5.52 -15.41 -7.51
N LYS A 228 -6.34 -15.90 -6.58
CA LYS A 228 -7.80 -15.77 -6.65
C LYS A 228 -8.28 -14.30 -6.60
N TYR A 229 -7.51 -13.43 -6.02
CA TYR A 229 -7.83 -12.00 -5.90
C TYR A 229 -7.23 -11.14 -7.02
N GLY A 230 -6.70 -11.76 -8.08
CA GLY A 230 -6.16 -11.07 -9.24
C GLY A 230 -4.84 -10.31 -8.99
N ALA A 231 -4.33 -10.36 -7.76
CA ALA A 231 -3.21 -9.53 -7.34
C ALA A 231 -1.85 -9.96 -7.88
N ALA A 232 -1.70 -11.19 -8.33
CA ALA A 232 -0.46 -11.71 -8.95
C ALA A 232 -0.69 -13.11 -9.49
N ARG A 233 0.03 -13.48 -10.53
CA ARG A 233 0.11 -14.88 -11.01
C ARG A 233 1.43 -15.46 -10.51
N PRO A 234 1.41 -16.35 -9.49
CA PRO A 234 2.64 -17.00 -9.05
C PRO A 234 3.19 -17.86 -10.17
N ALA A 235 4.49 -17.74 -10.43
CA ALA A 235 5.18 -18.64 -11.31
C ALA A 235 5.12 -20.08 -10.76
N GLN A 236 5.05 -21.10 -11.65
CA GLN A 236 4.98 -22.49 -11.22
C GLN A 236 6.14 -22.86 -10.29
N GLY A 237 7.35 -22.38 -10.57
CA GLY A 237 8.51 -22.62 -9.71
C GLY A 237 8.35 -22.08 -8.27
N LEU A 238 7.63 -20.97 -8.07
CA LEU A 238 7.31 -20.48 -6.73
C LEU A 238 6.34 -21.43 -6.00
N LEU A 239 5.32 -21.90 -6.70
CA LEU A 239 4.36 -22.86 -6.15
C LEU A 239 5.03 -24.19 -5.77
N ASP A 240 5.93 -24.68 -6.61
CA ASP A 240 6.69 -25.92 -6.37
C ASP A 240 7.62 -25.79 -5.16
N ARG A 241 8.26 -24.62 -5.00
CA ARG A 241 9.10 -24.32 -3.80
C ARG A 241 8.25 -24.36 -2.53
N LEU A 242 7.10 -23.69 -2.52
CA LEU A 242 6.21 -23.65 -1.36
C LEU A 242 5.64 -25.04 -1.01
N GLN A 243 5.26 -25.84 -2.01
CA GLN A 243 4.80 -27.22 -1.78
C GLN A 243 5.90 -28.11 -1.19
N ARG A 244 7.13 -27.97 -1.69
CA ARG A 244 8.27 -28.70 -1.13
C ARG A 244 8.50 -28.30 0.33
N ALA A 245 8.52 -26.99 0.60
CA ALA A 245 8.70 -26.47 1.93
C ALA A 245 7.60 -26.94 2.92
N GLU A 246 6.33 -27.02 2.47
CA GLU A 246 5.25 -27.59 3.30
C GLU A 246 5.47 -29.07 3.63
N ARG A 247 6.00 -29.87 2.70
CA ARG A 247 6.31 -31.30 2.95
C ARG A 247 7.48 -31.47 3.93
N GLU A 248 8.43 -30.54 3.92
CA GLU A 248 9.64 -30.54 4.74
C GLU A 248 9.45 -29.82 6.09
N GLY A 249 8.30 -29.14 6.30
CA GLY A 249 7.99 -28.38 7.52
C GLY A 249 8.84 -27.11 7.69
N ASN A 250 9.34 -26.54 6.59
CA ASN A 250 10.21 -25.35 6.59
C ASN A 250 9.62 -24.15 5.82
N GLU A 251 8.30 -24.15 5.59
CA GLU A 251 7.57 -23.13 4.82
C GLU A 251 7.78 -21.68 5.32
N ARG A 252 8.08 -21.52 6.60
CA ARG A 252 8.38 -20.22 7.19
C ARG A 252 9.71 -19.68 6.68
N GLN A 253 10.75 -20.50 6.73
CA GLN A 253 12.10 -20.15 6.29
C GLN A 253 12.11 -19.90 4.78
N GLU A 254 11.43 -20.75 4.03
CA GLU A 254 11.32 -20.62 2.57
C GLU A 254 10.57 -19.35 2.19
N GLY A 255 9.48 -19.01 2.87
CA GLY A 255 8.74 -17.78 2.63
C GLY A 255 9.59 -16.52 2.89
N ILE A 256 10.42 -16.52 3.94
CA ILE A 256 11.37 -15.44 4.22
C ILE A 256 12.43 -15.37 3.11
N ALA A 257 13.00 -16.51 2.70
CA ALA A 257 13.99 -16.57 1.62
C ALA A 257 13.44 -16.00 0.32
N ILE A 258 12.23 -16.39 -0.10
CA ILE A 258 11.55 -15.88 -1.29
C ILE A 258 11.35 -14.36 -1.20
N ALA A 259 10.88 -13.84 -0.07
CA ALA A 259 10.68 -12.40 0.10
C ALA A 259 12.01 -11.63 0.01
N VAL A 260 13.07 -12.12 0.67
CA VAL A 260 14.41 -11.52 0.64
C VAL A 260 15.00 -11.54 -0.78
N GLU A 261 14.91 -12.67 -1.49
CA GLU A 261 15.37 -12.81 -2.87
C GLU A 261 14.66 -11.81 -3.79
N THR A 262 13.33 -11.71 -3.66
CA THR A 262 12.51 -10.78 -4.45
C THR A 262 12.90 -9.32 -4.17
N ILE A 263 13.04 -8.93 -2.90
CA ILE A 263 13.43 -7.58 -2.51
C ILE A 263 14.81 -7.23 -3.04
N ARG A 264 15.79 -8.14 -2.89
CA ARG A 264 17.16 -7.92 -3.39
C ARG A 264 17.20 -7.75 -4.90
N ALA A 265 16.45 -8.57 -5.64
CA ALA A 265 16.38 -8.48 -7.10
C ALA A 265 15.74 -7.16 -7.56
N LEU A 266 14.79 -6.61 -6.80
CA LEU A 266 14.11 -5.35 -7.13
C LEU A 266 14.88 -4.10 -6.72
N ARG A 267 15.86 -4.21 -5.82
CA ARG A 267 16.51 -3.04 -5.18
C ARG A 267 17.10 -2.03 -6.17
N ALA A 268 17.63 -2.47 -7.29
CA ALA A 268 18.20 -1.60 -8.33
C ALA A 268 17.14 -1.03 -9.31
N HIS A 269 15.91 -1.50 -9.24
CA HIS A 269 14.88 -1.23 -10.25
C HIS A 269 13.73 -0.38 -9.74
N VAL A 270 13.47 -0.38 -8.42
CA VAL A 270 12.40 0.38 -7.78
C VAL A 270 12.93 1.29 -6.68
N GLN A 271 12.16 2.30 -6.28
CA GLN A 271 12.61 3.31 -5.32
C GLN A 271 12.22 2.99 -3.88
N GLY A 272 11.63 1.82 -3.62
CA GLY A 272 11.28 1.36 -2.29
C GLY A 272 10.47 0.08 -2.32
N VAL A 273 10.15 -0.44 -1.14
CA VAL A 273 9.32 -1.64 -1.00
C VAL A 273 8.23 -1.47 0.06
N GLN A 274 7.06 -2.01 -0.24
CA GLN A 274 6.01 -2.27 0.74
C GLN A 274 5.96 -3.76 1.04
N LEU A 275 6.22 -4.14 2.30
CA LEU A 275 6.17 -5.53 2.73
C LEU A 275 4.77 -5.85 3.28
N ILE A 276 4.09 -6.80 2.66
CA ILE A 276 2.81 -7.33 3.17
C ILE A 276 3.06 -8.61 3.95
N THR A 277 2.71 -8.62 5.23
CA THR A 277 2.82 -9.79 6.07
C THR A 277 1.48 -10.17 6.68
N PRO A 278 1.16 -11.47 6.80
CA PRO A 278 0.06 -11.90 7.64
C PRO A 278 0.26 -11.41 9.08
N TRP A 279 -0.82 -11.05 9.78
CA TRP A 279 -0.75 -10.53 11.16
C TRP A 279 0.09 -11.41 12.09
N ASN A 280 -0.13 -12.73 12.05
CA ASN A 280 0.61 -13.71 12.86
C ASN A 280 2.06 -13.93 12.39
N ARG A 281 2.50 -13.25 11.34
CA ARG A 281 3.86 -13.32 10.78
C ARG A 281 4.61 -11.97 10.83
N LEU A 282 4.06 -10.95 11.46
CA LEU A 282 4.75 -9.67 11.66
C LEU A 282 6.08 -9.81 12.40
N GLY A 283 6.23 -10.85 13.25
CA GLY A 283 7.50 -11.18 13.92
C GLY A 283 8.64 -11.60 12.97
N GLU A 284 8.36 -11.87 11.69
CA GLU A 284 9.38 -12.20 10.69
C GLU A 284 10.02 -10.95 10.05
N VAL A 285 9.38 -9.79 10.19
CA VAL A 285 9.85 -8.54 9.58
C VAL A 285 11.29 -8.19 9.99
N PRO A 286 11.69 -8.26 11.27
CA PRO A 286 13.08 -8.00 11.66
C PRO A 286 14.10 -8.91 10.96
N THR A 287 13.77 -10.19 10.78
CA THR A 287 14.63 -11.14 10.06
C THR A 287 14.79 -10.76 8.59
N ILE A 288 13.70 -10.37 7.93
CA ILE A 288 13.72 -9.89 6.54
C ILE A 288 14.56 -8.62 6.45
N LEU A 289 14.32 -7.63 7.33
CA LEU A 289 15.08 -6.37 7.35
C LEU A 289 16.58 -6.58 7.52
N ALA A 290 16.98 -7.48 8.43
CA ALA A 290 18.39 -7.82 8.65
C ALA A 290 19.03 -8.47 7.41
N ALA A 291 18.26 -9.26 6.65
CA ALA A 291 18.76 -9.95 5.47
C ALA A 291 18.87 -9.05 4.23
N ILE A 292 18.11 -7.95 4.13
CA ILE A 292 18.13 -7.06 2.96
C ILE A 292 19.02 -5.82 3.13
N LYS A 293 19.57 -5.60 4.31
CA LYS A 293 20.62 -4.60 4.57
C LYS A 293 21.92 -5.02 3.90
#